data_7ebb361dbc95f00251a7d75cabafcd17
#
_entry.id   7ebb361dbc95f00251a7d75cabafcd17
#
_cell.length_a   1.000
_cell.length_b   1.000
_cell.length_c   1.000
_cell.angle_alpha   90.00
_cell.angle_beta   90.00
_cell.angle_gamma   90.00
#
_symmetry.space_group_name_H-M   'P 1'
#
loop_
_entity.id
_entity.type
_entity.pdbx_description
1 polymer ?
#
loop_
_entity_poly.entity_id
_entity_poly.type
_entity_poly.pdbx_seq_one_letter_code
_entity_poly.pdbx_strand_id
1 'polypeptide(L)'
;MGNNIKTVKLPDGSEMPKLGQGTWQMAEDDAKMEREIAGLHHGIERGIRMIDTAEMYAEGKAESLAGDAIKGLDRSELYIVSKVYPKNANKKHMFSSLERSLKLLGTDYLDMYLLHWREDADLAEMVWCMEKLKDEGKIKRWGVSNFDVAD
;
A
#
# COMPACT_ATOMS: atom_id res chain seq x y z
N MET A 1 4.43 12.40 24.32
CA MET A 1 2.99 12.10 24.42
C MET A 1 2.59 11.47 23.10
N GLY A 2 2.36 10.15 23.07
CA GLY A 2 1.96 9.46 21.85
C GLY A 2 0.57 9.93 21.43
N ASN A 3 0.47 10.58 20.28
CA ASN A 3 -0.83 10.85 19.65
C ASN A 3 -1.45 9.49 19.29
N ASN A 4 -2.42 9.07 20.10
CA ASN A 4 -3.12 7.80 19.87
C ASN A 4 -4.09 8.00 18.69
N ILE A 5 -3.59 7.73 17.47
CA ILE A 5 -4.43 7.74 16.27
C ILE A 5 -5.51 6.66 16.44
N LYS A 6 -6.76 7.08 16.34
CA LYS A 6 -7.91 6.15 16.42
C LYS A 6 -7.84 5.10 15.34
N THR A 7 -8.28 3.91 15.67
CA THR A 7 -8.39 2.78 14.74
C THR A 7 -9.84 2.48 14.36
N VAL A 8 -10.03 1.70 13.33
CA VAL A 8 -11.29 1.08 12.94
C VAL A 8 -11.09 -0.43 12.93
N LYS A 9 -12.09 -1.16 13.43
CA LYS A 9 -12.09 -2.62 13.36
C LYS A 9 -12.49 -3.08 11.95
N LEU A 10 -11.67 -3.94 11.37
CA LEU A 10 -11.96 -4.61 10.10
C LEU A 10 -12.83 -5.85 10.33
N PRO A 11 -13.46 -6.42 9.27
CA PRO A 11 -14.31 -7.61 9.39
C PRO A 11 -13.61 -8.84 10.00
N ASP A 12 -12.30 -8.97 9.83
CA ASP A 12 -11.47 -10.03 10.41
C ASP A 12 -11.12 -9.81 11.89
N GLY A 13 -11.63 -8.73 12.49
CA GLY A 13 -11.37 -8.35 13.87
C GLY A 13 -10.08 -7.57 14.11
N SER A 14 -9.23 -7.42 13.10
CA SER A 14 -8.01 -6.62 13.18
C SER A 14 -8.30 -5.13 13.17
N GLU A 15 -7.29 -4.33 13.47
CA GLU A 15 -7.40 -2.88 13.52
C GLU A 15 -6.61 -2.20 12.41
N MET A 16 -7.16 -1.15 11.84
CA MET A 16 -6.54 -0.27 10.84
C MET A 16 -6.55 1.17 11.36
N PRO A 17 -5.46 1.94 11.24
CA PRO A 17 -5.49 3.37 11.57
C PRO A 17 -6.52 4.12 10.75
N LYS A 18 -7.25 5.05 11.39
CA LYS A 18 -8.24 5.90 10.69
C LYS A 18 -7.62 7.04 9.90
N LEU A 19 -6.37 7.37 10.16
CA LEU A 19 -5.64 8.44 9.50
C LEU A 19 -4.37 7.87 8.88
N GLY A 20 -4.16 8.17 7.61
CA GLY A 20 -2.98 7.79 6.85
C GLY A 20 -2.43 8.94 6.02
N GLN A 21 -1.25 8.74 5.48
CA GLN A 21 -0.59 9.64 4.55
C GLN A 21 -0.65 9.02 3.14
N GLY A 22 -1.24 9.73 2.17
CA GLY A 22 -1.29 9.30 0.78
C GLY A 22 -0.09 9.83 -0.01
N THR A 23 0.36 9.05 -0.99
CA THR A 23 1.51 9.40 -1.84
C THR A 23 1.11 9.72 -3.29
N TRP A 24 -0.16 9.85 -3.58
CA TRP A 24 -0.59 10.24 -4.92
C TRP A 24 -0.05 11.63 -5.28
N GLN A 25 0.47 11.78 -6.49
CA GLN A 25 1.17 12.97 -6.99
C GLN A 25 2.50 13.29 -6.26
N MET A 26 3.00 12.40 -5.43
CA MET A 26 4.37 12.48 -4.92
C MET A 26 5.35 11.80 -5.90
N ALA A 27 6.62 12.17 -5.78
CA ALA A 27 7.72 11.66 -6.62
C ALA A 27 7.61 11.95 -8.13
N GLU A 28 6.79 12.93 -8.52
CA GLU A 28 6.67 13.40 -9.91
C GLU A 28 7.75 14.43 -10.26
N ASP A 29 8.33 15.09 -9.27
CA ASP A 29 9.35 16.12 -9.41
C ASP A 29 10.54 15.80 -8.50
N ASP A 30 11.66 15.45 -9.11
CA ASP A 30 12.87 15.06 -8.37
C ASP A 30 13.35 16.18 -7.42
N ALA A 31 13.08 17.45 -7.73
CA ALA A 31 13.42 18.57 -6.85
C ALA A 31 12.60 18.61 -5.56
N LYS A 32 11.50 17.90 -5.47
CA LYS A 32 10.63 17.83 -4.29
C LYS A 32 10.85 16.57 -3.45
N MET A 33 11.55 15.57 -3.97
CA MET A 33 11.70 14.25 -3.35
C MET A 33 12.14 14.32 -1.89
N GLU A 34 13.21 15.02 -1.58
CA GLU A 34 13.71 15.14 -0.20
C GLU A 34 12.68 15.75 0.76
N ARG A 35 11.96 16.77 0.32
CA ARG A 35 10.91 17.42 1.11
C ARG A 35 9.71 16.50 1.32
N GLU A 36 9.33 15.72 0.31
CA GLU A 36 8.23 14.78 0.38
C GLU A 36 8.56 13.61 1.32
N ILE A 37 9.78 13.05 1.23
CA ILE A 37 10.29 12.04 2.17
C ILE A 37 10.28 12.57 3.61
N ALA A 38 10.82 13.77 3.83
CA ALA A 38 10.83 14.40 5.14
C ALA A 38 9.40 14.63 5.68
N GLY A 39 8.45 14.98 4.80
CA GLY A 39 7.04 15.15 5.14
C GLY A 39 6.40 13.87 5.65
N LEU A 40 6.57 12.75 4.92
CA LEU A 40 6.08 11.43 5.34
C LEU A 40 6.71 10.99 6.66
N HIS A 41 8.03 11.12 6.77
CA HIS A 41 8.76 10.76 7.99
C HIS A 41 8.27 11.57 9.20
N HIS A 42 8.08 12.88 9.03
CA HIS A 42 7.55 13.73 10.08
C HIS A 42 6.13 13.33 10.52
N GLY A 43 5.26 12.94 9.57
CA GLY A 43 3.94 12.41 9.90
C GLY A 43 4.02 11.13 10.74
N ILE A 44 4.96 10.22 10.40
CA ILE A 44 5.19 8.99 11.16
C ILE A 44 5.66 9.31 12.57
N GLU A 45 6.61 10.24 12.76
CA GLU A 45 7.06 10.70 14.08
C GLU A 45 5.93 11.27 14.93
N ARG A 46 4.91 11.86 14.29
CA ARG A 46 3.68 12.36 14.93
C ARG A 46 2.62 11.30 15.18
N GLY A 47 2.89 10.04 14.84
CA GLY A 47 2.01 8.90 15.10
C GLY A 47 1.13 8.50 13.92
N ILE A 48 1.22 9.14 12.74
CA ILE A 48 0.49 8.74 11.54
C ILE A 48 1.23 7.55 10.92
N ARG A 49 0.86 6.34 11.31
CA ARG A 49 1.57 5.10 10.98
C ARG A 49 1.11 4.44 9.68
N MET A 50 0.01 4.90 9.07
CA MET A 50 -0.49 4.36 7.81
C MET A 50 0.05 5.16 6.63
N ILE A 51 0.54 4.43 5.61
CA ILE A 51 0.94 4.99 4.31
C ILE A 51 0.13 4.30 3.23
N ASP A 52 -0.51 5.09 2.38
CA ASP A 52 -1.26 4.64 1.21
C ASP A 52 -0.51 5.03 -0.07
N THR A 53 -0.14 4.02 -0.84
CA THR A 53 0.55 4.16 -2.13
C THR A 53 -0.06 3.26 -3.19
N ALA A 54 0.52 3.20 -4.38
CA ALA A 54 0.13 2.30 -5.47
C ALA A 54 1.28 2.12 -6.47
N GLU A 55 1.34 0.95 -7.13
CA GLU A 55 2.38 0.66 -8.13
C GLU A 55 2.38 1.64 -9.31
N MET A 56 1.22 2.25 -9.63
CA MET A 56 1.11 3.18 -10.73
C MET A 56 1.52 4.63 -10.35
N TYR A 57 1.58 4.99 -9.07
CA TYR A 57 1.90 6.37 -8.68
C TYR A 57 3.35 6.71 -9.05
N ALA A 58 3.50 7.68 -9.95
CA ALA A 58 4.79 8.07 -10.54
C ALA A 58 5.59 6.84 -11.04
N GLU A 59 4.90 5.83 -11.62
CA GLU A 59 5.49 4.59 -12.15
C GLU A 59 6.30 3.77 -11.12
N GLY A 60 5.88 3.80 -9.86
CA GLY A 60 6.52 3.14 -8.73
C GLY A 60 7.49 4.03 -7.95
N LYS A 61 7.81 5.23 -8.42
CA LYS A 61 8.67 6.17 -7.67
C LYS A 61 8.03 6.58 -6.34
N ALA A 62 6.69 6.66 -6.25
CA ALA A 62 6.00 6.96 -5.00
C ALA A 62 6.16 5.83 -3.96
N GLU A 63 6.21 4.56 -4.39
CA GLU A 63 6.52 3.43 -3.51
C GLU A 63 7.98 3.50 -3.03
N SER A 64 8.93 3.84 -3.93
CA SER A 64 10.33 4.04 -3.56
C SER A 64 10.51 5.17 -2.55
N LEU A 65 9.85 6.30 -2.78
CA LEU A 65 9.83 7.45 -1.86
C LEU A 65 9.27 7.07 -0.48
N ALA A 66 8.17 6.30 -0.44
CA ALA A 66 7.63 5.77 0.80
C ALA A 66 8.62 4.83 1.50
N GLY A 67 9.31 3.97 0.74
CA GLY A 67 10.37 3.10 1.23
C GLY A 67 11.52 3.88 1.89
N ASP A 68 11.97 4.96 1.27
CA ASP A 68 12.99 5.84 1.84
C ASP A 68 12.52 6.52 3.13
N ALA A 69 11.24 6.95 3.17
CA ALA A 69 10.66 7.59 4.35
C ALA A 69 10.53 6.65 5.56
N ILE A 70 10.35 5.35 5.35
CA ILE A 70 10.22 4.36 6.44
C ILE A 70 11.53 3.65 6.78
N LYS A 71 12.59 3.93 6.06
CA LYS A 71 13.89 3.27 6.25
C LYS A 71 14.40 3.43 7.68
N GLY A 72 14.75 2.29 8.29
CA GLY A 72 15.25 2.26 9.67
C GLY A 72 14.17 2.30 10.76
N LEU A 73 12.89 2.40 10.40
CA LEU A 73 11.78 2.32 11.34
C LEU A 73 11.37 0.85 11.58
N ASP A 74 10.74 0.58 12.73
CA ASP A 74 10.16 -0.74 12.99
C ASP A 74 8.95 -0.95 12.06
N ARG A 75 9.10 -1.89 11.12
CA ARG A 75 8.06 -2.22 10.14
C ARG A 75 6.75 -2.68 10.78
N SER A 76 6.84 -3.32 11.95
CA SER A 76 5.65 -3.83 12.66
C SER A 76 4.76 -2.72 13.23
N GLU A 77 5.30 -1.52 13.41
CA GLU A 77 4.54 -0.35 13.85
C GLU A 77 3.86 0.41 12.70
N LEU A 78 4.10 0.02 11.46
CA LEU A 78 3.57 0.66 10.27
C LEU A 78 2.41 -0.13 9.66
N TYR A 79 1.49 0.57 9.01
CA TYR A 79 0.40 0.01 8.22
C TYR A 79 0.56 0.47 6.77
N ILE A 80 1.04 -0.40 5.90
CA ILE A 80 1.34 -0.06 4.50
C ILE A 80 0.28 -0.65 3.59
N VAL A 81 -0.34 0.25 2.81
CA VAL A 81 -1.33 -0.07 1.78
C VAL A 81 -0.71 0.22 0.42
N SER A 82 -0.75 -0.74 -0.49
CA SER A 82 -0.47 -0.51 -1.91
C SER A 82 -1.56 -1.14 -2.77
N LYS A 83 -1.50 -0.89 -4.09
CA LYS A 83 -2.57 -1.27 -5.01
C LYS A 83 -1.99 -1.83 -6.30
N VAL A 84 -2.58 -2.93 -6.77
CA VAL A 84 -2.27 -3.47 -8.09
C VAL A 84 -3.11 -2.76 -9.15
N TYR A 85 -2.48 -2.41 -10.26
CA TYR A 85 -3.18 -1.87 -11.43
C TYR A 85 -4.04 -2.97 -12.09
N PRO A 86 -5.28 -2.69 -12.56
CA PRO A 86 -6.20 -3.73 -13.07
C PRO A 86 -5.59 -4.66 -14.10
N LYS A 87 -4.83 -4.13 -15.08
CA LYS A 87 -4.16 -4.94 -16.11
C LYS A 87 -3.15 -5.95 -15.56
N ASN A 88 -2.66 -5.75 -14.34
CA ASN A 88 -1.71 -6.62 -13.66
C ASN A 88 -2.41 -7.57 -12.66
N ALA A 89 -3.71 -7.43 -12.44
CA ALA A 89 -4.48 -8.20 -11.46
C ALA A 89 -4.85 -9.60 -11.98
N ASN A 90 -3.86 -10.36 -12.43
CA ASN A 90 -4.02 -11.70 -13.01
C ASN A 90 -2.82 -12.60 -12.68
N LYS A 91 -2.95 -13.91 -12.91
CA LYS A 91 -1.91 -14.91 -12.61
C LYS A 91 -0.57 -14.64 -13.27
N LYS A 92 -0.58 -14.00 -14.43
CA LYS A 92 0.65 -13.73 -15.19
C LYS A 92 1.48 -12.60 -14.57
N HIS A 93 0.85 -11.61 -13.98
CA HIS A 93 1.50 -10.35 -13.61
C HIS A 93 1.45 -10.01 -12.12
N MET A 94 0.40 -10.40 -11.36
CA MET A 94 0.19 -9.93 -10.00
C MET A 94 1.36 -10.24 -9.05
N PHE A 95 1.91 -11.46 -9.15
CA PHE A 95 3.03 -11.86 -8.28
C PHE A 95 4.27 -10.99 -8.50
N SER A 96 4.62 -10.74 -9.77
CA SER A 96 5.75 -9.87 -10.11
C SER A 96 5.49 -8.40 -9.79
N SER A 97 4.26 -7.93 -9.92
CA SER A 97 3.84 -6.57 -9.50
C SER A 97 4.03 -6.39 -8.00
N LEU A 98 3.55 -7.33 -7.18
CA LEU A 98 3.74 -7.25 -5.73
C LEU A 98 5.22 -7.33 -5.34
N GLU A 99 6.00 -8.25 -5.92
CA GLU A 99 7.44 -8.33 -5.64
C GLU A 99 8.18 -7.02 -5.96
N ARG A 100 7.80 -6.36 -7.06
CA ARG A 100 8.33 -5.04 -7.40
C ARG A 100 7.95 -4.01 -6.34
N SER A 101 6.68 -3.95 -5.93
CA SER A 101 6.20 -3.03 -4.89
C SER A 101 6.93 -3.26 -3.57
N LEU A 102 7.06 -4.51 -3.12
CA LEU A 102 7.78 -4.85 -1.89
C LEU A 102 9.24 -4.42 -1.94
N LYS A 103 9.90 -4.63 -3.08
CA LYS A 103 11.29 -4.20 -3.30
C LYS A 103 11.44 -2.69 -3.24
N LEU A 104 10.54 -1.93 -3.87
CA LEU A 104 10.56 -0.47 -3.87
C LEU A 104 10.29 0.10 -2.46
N LEU A 105 9.36 -0.51 -1.74
CA LEU A 105 9.03 -0.15 -0.36
C LEU A 105 10.08 -0.61 0.67
N GLY A 106 10.97 -1.53 0.29
CA GLY A 106 11.98 -2.08 1.21
C GLY A 106 11.37 -2.91 2.35
N THR A 107 10.31 -3.67 2.07
CA THR A 107 9.58 -4.50 3.04
C THR A 107 9.25 -5.87 2.49
N ASP A 108 9.01 -6.84 3.37
CA ASP A 108 8.69 -8.22 2.99
C ASP A 108 7.18 -8.48 2.85
N TYR A 109 6.35 -7.56 3.32
CA TYR A 109 4.90 -7.70 3.29
C TYR A 109 4.16 -6.36 3.24
N LEU A 110 2.92 -6.40 2.76
CA LEU A 110 1.95 -5.31 2.89
C LEU A 110 0.90 -5.65 3.97
N ASP A 111 0.41 -4.64 4.68
CA ASP A 111 -0.71 -4.80 5.59
C ASP A 111 -2.03 -4.92 4.82
N MET A 112 -2.13 -4.23 3.68
CA MET A 112 -3.27 -4.32 2.78
C MET A 112 -2.84 -4.14 1.32
N TYR A 113 -3.35 -4.99 0.44
CA TYR A 113 -3.14 -4.90 -1.01
C TYR A 113 -4.49 -4.81 -1.71
N LEU A 114 -4.69 -3.77 -2.53
CA LEU A 114 -5.99 -3.48 -3.14
C LEU A 114 -5.93 -3.66 -4.66
N LEU A 115 -7.02 -4.13 -5.26
CA LEU A 115 -7.28 -3.88 -6.67
C LEU A 115 -7.62 -2.39 -6.83
N HIS A 116 -6.87 -1.65 -7.64
CA HIS A 116 -6.95 -0.18 -7.71
C HIS A 116 -8.27 0.32 -8.30
N TRP A 117 -8.75 -0.32 -9.36
CA TRP A 117 -10.06 -0.16 -10.00
C TRP A 117 -10.52 -1.52 -10.50
N ARG A 118 -11.80 -1.64 -10.77
CA ARG A 118 -12.33 -2.84 -11.39
C ARG A 118 -11.90 -2.97 -12.86
N GLU A 119 -12.21 -1.96 -13.68
CA GLU A 119 -12.06 -2.01 -15.13
C GLU A 119 -12.52 -3.37 -15.69
N ASP A 120 -11.71 -4.01 -16.50
CA ASP A 120 -11.95 -5.34 -17.11
C ASP A 120 -11.18 -6.48 -16.40
N ALA A 121 -10.76 -6.27 -15.15
CA ALA A 121 -10.09 -7.31 -14.36
C ALA A 121 -11.00 -8.53 -14.13
N ASP A 122 -10.47 -9.72 -14.38
CA ASP A 122 -11.13 -10.96 -13.97
C ASP A 122 -11.07 -11.10 -12.45
N LEU A 123 -12.21 -10.83 -11.80
CA LEU A 123 -12.28 -10.84 -10.34
C LEU A 123 -12.03 -12.22 -9.74
N ALA A 124 -12.42 -13.31 -10.42
CA ALA A 124 -12.18 -14.67 -9.93
C ALA A 124 -10.67 -14.98 -9.95
N GLU A 125 -9.98 -14.61 -11.01
CA GLU A 125 -8.54 -14.77 -11.12
C GLU A 125 -7.80 -13.87 -10.10
N MET A 126 -8.24 -12.63 -9.97
CA MET A 126 -7.69 -11.66 -9.00
C MET A 126 -7.81 -12.19 -7.56
N VAL A 127 -9.00 -12.64 -7.14
CA VAL A 127 -9.24 -13.22 -5.81
C VAL A 127 -8.32 -14.41 -5.58
N TRP A 128 -8.19 -15.32 -6.54
CA TRP A 128 -7.29 -16.46 -6.42
C TRP A 128 -5.83 -16.02 -6.18
N CYS A 129 -5.36 -15.02 -6.92
CA CYS A 129 -4.01 -14.48 -6.72
C CYS A 129 -3.84 -13.84 -5.34
N MET A 130 -4.81 -13.02 -4.90
CA MET A 130 -4.77 -12.34 -3.59
C MET A 130 -4.74 -13.34 -2.44
N GLU A 131 -5.56 -14.40 -2.49
CA GLU A 131 -5.54 -15.46 -1.47
C GLU A 131 -4.18 -16.20 -1.44
N LYS A 132 -3.57 -16.48 -2.60
CA LYS A 132 -2.23 -17.06 -2.67
C LYS A 132 -1.17 -16.17 -2.04
N LEU A 133 -1.17 -14.89 -2.34
CA LEU A 133 -0.24 -13.92 -1.76
C LEU A 133 -0.41 -13.79 -0.24
N LYS A 134 -1.66 -13.92 0.24
CA LYS A 134 -1.96 -13.94 1.66
C LYS A 134 -1.48 -15.22 2.34
N ASP A 135 -1.69 -16.39 1.72
CA ASP A 135 -1.18 -17.69 2.20
C ASP A 135 0.36 -17.69 2.30
N GLU A 136 1.03 -17.00 1.37
CA GLU A 136 2.49 -16.83 1.36
C GLU A 136 2.99 -15.80 2.38
N GLY A 137 2.09 -15.10 3.07
CA GLY A 137 2.44 -14.05 4.03
C GLY A 137 2.96 -12.75 3.41
N LYS A 138 2.85 -12.59 2.08
CA LYS A 138 3.26 -11.39 1.34
C LYS A 138 2.31 -10.22 1.55
N ILE A 139 1.06 -10.51 1.85
CA ILE A 139 0.03 -9.54 2.21
C ILE A 139 -0.76 -10.07 3.42
N LYS A 140 -1.13 -9.19 4.33
CA LYS A 140 -1.97 -9.58 5.46
C LYS A 140 -3.44 -9.59 5.10
N ARG A 141 -3.86 -8.65 4.25
CA ARG A 141 -5.24 -8.45 3.82
C ARG A 141 -5.28 -7.96 2.40
N TRP A 142 -6.41 -8.15 1.77
CA TRP A 142 -6.68 -7.57 0.45
C TRP A 142 -8.10 -7.01 0.37
N GLY A 143 -8.36 -6.22 -0.64
CA GLY A 143 -9.65 -5.62 -0.91
C GLY A 143 -9.67 -4.92 -2.27
N VAL A 144 -10.64 -4.05 -2.43
CA VAL A 144 -10.87 -3.31 -3.67
C VAL A 144 -10.91 -1.79 -3.39
N SER A 145 -10.60 -1.01 -4.41
CA SER A 145 -10.62 0.45 -4.38
C SER A 145 -11.42 0.95 -5.58
N ASN A 146 -12.11 2.08 -5.41
CA ASN A 146 -12.92 2.70 -6.48
C ASN A 146 -14.02 1.79 -7.04
N PHE A 147 -14.57 0.93 -6.21
CA PHE A 147 -15.74 0.12 -6.52
C PHE A 147 -17.01 0.83 -6.04
N ASP A 148 -18.10 0.63 -6.76
CA ASP A 148 -19.43 1.05 -6.32
C ASP A 148 -20.37 -0.17 -6.15
N VAL A 149 -21.66 0.10 -5.86
CA VAL A 149 -22.64 -0.96 -5.62
C VAL A 149 -22.96 -1.79 -6.88
N ALA A 150 -22.65 -1.27 -8.07
CA ALA A 150 -22.86 -1.96 -9.32
C ALA A 150 -21.69 -2.90 -9.71
N ASP A 151 -20.52 -2.72 -9.09
CA ASP A 151 -19.34 -3.55 -9.30
C ASP A 151 -19.44 -4.89 -8.57
#